data_e769341fea0d115dc54a79b2d224cb06
#
_entry.id   e769341fea0d115dc54a79b2d224cb06
#
_cell.length_a   1.000
_cell.length_b   1.000
_cell.length_c   1.000
_cell.angle_alpha   90.00
_cell.angle_beta   90.00
_cell.angle_gamma   90.00
#
_symmetry.space_group_name_H-M   'P 1'
#
loop_
_entity.id
_entity.type
_entity.pdbx_description
1 polymer ?
#
loop_
_entity_poly.entity_id
_entity_poly.type
_entity_poly.pdbx_seq_one_letter_code
_entity_poly.pdbx_strand_id
1 'polypeptide(L)'
;FVSEKKKLKDDNIKRLKSFLLDNGLAYYGFQDKPKFVKDNWTPQKQLLFRSQKFGDDSDRALIKPNGETTYFMSDIIYHQKKIDRKFDTLINIWGVDHSGYVMRLKNALSAINKKKNYTFEIKLTALVNLMENNKTIKMSKRSGSYITLRDVLEKVGSDPLRYMMISRSPDKKIDFDLKTVLEKTKDNPVFYIQYAYARCRSILRLSENFFKRKLSFNNSNLDKLKLKEEKILLIHLCNFPNIIMNSAVNFEPHKLANYLYDLSKNFHAYWGLGNQDEDKKIFNENEIDLSMSRLSLVFSICKILKKGLDLLK
;
A
#
# COMPACT_ATOMS: atom_id res chain seq x y z
N PHE A 1 -12.37 3.22 -13.84
CA PHE A 1 -13.06 3.81 -12.69
C PHE A 1 -14.54 3.50 -12.75
N VAL A 2 -15.12 3.05 -11.63
CA VAL A 2 -16.54 2.72 -11.50
C VAL A 2 -17.12 3.59 -10.38
N SER A 3 -18.14 4.39 -10.69
CA SER A 3 -18.84 5.20 -9.70
C SER A 3 -19.90 4.37 -8.99
N GLU A 4 -19.90 4.38 -7.66
CA GLU A 4 -20.93 3.79 -6.81
C GLU A 4 -22.32 4.35 -7.15
N LYS A 5 -22.47 5.68 -7.25
CA LYS A 5 -23.72 6.36 -7.59
C LYS A 5 -24.34 5.85 -8.90
N LYS A 6 -23.53 5.48 -9.91
CA LYS A 6 -24.03 4.91 -11.17
C LYS A 6 -24.55 3.47 -11.02
N LYS A 7 -24.22 2.78 -9.94
CA LYS A 7 -24.63 1.38 -9.67
C LYS A 7 -25.90 1.27 -8.82
N LEU A 8 -26.25 2.32 -8.08
CA LEU A 8 -27.47 2.44 -7.28
C LEU A 8 -28.67 2.81 -8.15
N LYS A 9 -28.96 2.01 -9.19
CA LYS A 9 -30.16 2.13 -10.00
C LYS A 9 -31.30 1.38 -9.32
N ASP A 10 -32.52 1.86 -9.45
CA ASP A 10 -33.73 1.26 -8.87
C ASP A 10 -33.89 -0.21 -9.20
N ASP A 11 -33.54 -0.63 -10.42
CA ASP A 11 -33.59 -2.03 -10.83
C ASP A 11 -32.64 -2.92 -10.04
N ASN A 12 -31.44 -2.44 -9.70
CA ASN A 12 -30.51 -3.23 -8.87
C ASN A 12 -31.00 -3.38 -7.44
N ILE A 13 -31.62 -2.32 -6.90
CA ILE A 13 -32.24 -2.32 -5.57
C ILE A 13 -33.40 -3.32 -5.54
N LYS A 14 -34.29 -3.25 -6.53
CA LYS A 14 -35.44 -4.16 -6.65
C LYS A 14 -35.01 -5.62 -6.77
N ARG A 15 -34.03 -5.90 -7.67
CA ARG A 15 -33.50 -7.26 -7.85
C ARG A 15 -32.87 -7.83 -6.59
N LEU A 16 -32.01 -7.06 -5.92
CA LEU A 16 -31.39 -7.54 -4.69
C LEU A 16 -32.42 -7.72 -3.58
N LYS A 17 -33.37 -6.81 -3.43
CA LYS A 17 -34.44 -6.91 -2.45
C LYS A 17 -35.26 -8.22 -2.64
N SER A 18 -35.75 -8.48 -3.87
CA SER A 18 -36.49 -9.71 -4.16
C SER A 18 -35.63 -10.95 -3.85
N PHE A 19 -34.40 -10.98 -4.36
CA PHE A 19 -33.47 -12.11 -4.08
C PHE A 19 -33.30 -12.38 -2.58
N LEU A 20 -33.11 -11.34 -1.78
CA LEU A 20 -32.89 -11.48 -0.33
C LEU A 20 -34.15 -11.98 0.39
N LEU A 21 -35.33 -11.52 0.00
CA LEU A 21 -36.61 -11.98 0.55
C LEU A 21 -36.89 -13.43 0.16
N ASP A 22 -36.78 -13.77 -1.11
CA ASP A 22 -37.05 -15.12 -1.65
C ASP A 22 -36.13 -16.19 -1.06
N ASN A 23 -34.89 -15.80 -0.71
CA ASN A 23 -33.93 -16.71 -0.08
C ASN A 23 -33.93 -16.65 1.46
N GLY A 24 -34.89 -15.96 2.08
CA GLY A 24 -35.01 -15.84 3.53
C GLY A 24 -33.83 -15.14 4.20
N LEU A 25 -33.04 -14.32 3.45
CA LEU A 25 -31.90 -13.55 3.94
C LEU A 25 -32.31 -12.19 4.48
N ALA A 26 -33.51 -11.70 4.12
CA ALA A 26 -34.09 -10.48 4.63
C ALA A 26 -35.55 -10.68 5.01
N TYR A 27 -36.09 -9.76 5.81
CA TYR A 27 -37.47 -9.74 6.26
C TYR A 27 -37.89 -8.32 6.63
N TYR A 28 -39.20 -8.08 6.67
CA TYR A 28 -39.75 -6.85 7.24
C TYR A 28 -39.96 -7.02 8.75
N GLY A 29 -39.28 -6.16 9.52
CA GLY A 29 -39.30 -6.21 10.97
C GLY A 29 -39.00 -4.86 11.63
N PHE A 30 -38.86 -4.90 12.93
CA PHE A 30 -38.50 -3.74 13.74
C PHE A 30 -37.05 -3.93 14.23
N GLN A 31 -36.28 -2.86 14.18
CA GLN A 31 -34.93 -2.85 14.73
C GLN A 31 -34.99 -2.45 16.20
N ASP A 32 -34.09 -3.00 17.02
CA ASP A 32 -33.93 -2.60 18.41
C ASP A 32 -33.50 -1.13 18.52
N LYS A 33 -33.84 -0.48 19.66
CA LYS A 33 -33.46 0.90 19.92
C LYS A 33 -31.93 1.05 19.84
N PRO A 34 -31.39 1.92 18.98
CA PRO A 34 -29.94 2.16 18.94
C PRO A 34 -29.44 2.75 20.26
N LYS A 35 -28.24 2.35 20.71
CA LYS A 35 -27.67 2.70 22.01
C LYS A 35 -27.53 4.21 22.32
N PHE A 36 -27.57 5.08 21.32
CA PHE A 36 -27.34 6.51 21.46
C PHE A 36 -28.51 7.40 21.03
N VAL A 37 -29.73 6.82 20.96
CA VAL A 37 -30.93 7.58 20.51
C VAL A 37 -31.77 8.01 21.72
N LYS A 38 -32.31 9.26 21.60
CA LYS A 38 -33.17 9.91 22.63
C LYS A 38 -34.41 9.07 22.96
N ASP A 39 -35.03 9.34 24.14
CA ASP A 39 -36.11 8.52 24.70
C ASP A 39 -37.43 8.49 23.86
N ASN A 40 -37.61 9.40 22.92
CA ASN A 40 -38.76 9.44 22.03
C ASN A 40 -38.65 8.57 20.78
N TRP A 41 -37.68 7.63 20.73
CA TRP A 41 -37.54 6.75 19.57
C TRP A 41 -38.63 5.67 19.57
N THR A 42 -39.34 5.57 18.46
CA THR A 42 -40.34 4.53 18.23
C THR A 42 -39.89 3.56 17.17
N PRO A 43 -40.05 2.24 17.39
CA PRO A 43 -39.71 1.25 16.39
C PRO A 43 -40.57 1.44 15.14
N GLN A 44 -39.93 1.47 13.98
CA GLN A 44 -40.62 1.54 12.69
C GLN A 44 -40.29 0.30 11.86
N LYS A 45 -41.30 -0.20 11.13
CA LYS A 45 -41.14 -1.37 10.27
C LYS A 45 -40.25 -1.04 9.08
N GLN A 46 -39.21 -1.81 8.87
CA GLN A 46 -38.23 -1.62 7.80
C GLN A 46 -37.72 -2.96 7.26
N LEU A 47 -37.04 -2.94 6.12
CA LEU A 47 -36.43 -4.14 5.56
C LEU A 47 -35.10 -4.40 6.26
N LEU A 48 -34.97 -5.56 6.92
CA LEU A 48 -33.79 -5.99 7.67
C LEU A 48 -33.11 -7.18 6.98
N PHE A 49 -31.78 -7.18 6.95
CA PHE A 49 -30.94 -8.33 6.63
C PHE A 49 -30.71 -9.13 7.90
N ARG A 50 -30.82 -10.47 7.82
CA ARG A 50 -30.60 -11.40 8.96
C ARG A 50 -29.11 -11.51 9.32
N SER A 51 -28.50 -10.39 9.70
CA SER A 51 -27.07 -10.31 10.00
C SER A 51 -26.67 -11.17 11.18
N GLN A 52 -27.53 -11.31 12.19
CA GLN A 52 -27.32 -12.19 13.37
C GLN A 52 -27.10 -13.64 12.97
N LYS A 53 -27.83 -14.13 11.96
CA LYS A 53 -27.65 -15.48 11.43
C LYS A 53 -26.25 -15.75 10.89
N PHE A 54 -25.50 -14.69 10.59
CA PHE A 54 -24.17 -14.72 10.02
C PHE A 54 -23.10 -14.13 10.97
N GLY A 55 -23.41 -14.00 12.28
CA GLY A 55 -22.44 -13.63 13.31
C GLY A 55 -22.32 -12.12 13.61
N ASP A 56 -23.29 -11.29 13.18
CA ASP A 56 -23.41 -9.90 13.65
C ASP A 56 -24.16 -9.86 15.01
N ASP A 57 -24.06 -8.77 15.75
CA ASP A 57 -24.73 -8.53 17.03
C ASP A 57 -26.23 -8.26 16.89
N SER A 58 -26.66 -7.75 15.72
CA SER A 58 -28.07 -7.46 15.42
C SER A 58 -28.37 -7.53 13.94
N ASP A 59 -29.65 -7.72 13.57
CA ASP A 59 -30.10 -7.61 12.18
C ASP A 59 -30.01 -6.15 11.70
N ARG A 60 -29.64 -5.98 10.42
CA ARG A 60 -29.28 -4.67 9.90
C ARG A 60 -30.27 -4.14 8.86
N ALA A 61 -30.66 -2.89 9.02
CA ALA A 61 -31.53 -2.25 8.06
C ALA A 61 -30.88 -2.14 6.67
N LEU A 62 -31.65 -2.58 5.65
CA LEU A 62 -31.31 -2.43 4.24
C LEU A 62 -32.05 -1.24 3.62
N ILE A 63 -33.32 -1.08 3.99
CA ILE A 63 -34.18 0.00 3.52
C ILE A 63 -34.83 0.59 4.77
N LYS A 64 -34.72 1.92 4.91
CA LYS A 64 -35.31 2.68 6.00
C LYS A 64 -36.85 2.72 5.89
N PRO A 65 -37.56 3.12 6.96
CA PRO A 65 -39.02 3.27 6.92
C PRO A 65 -39.53 4.23 5.85
N ASN A 66 -38.74 5.27 5.52
CA ASN A 66 -39.09 6.27 4.47
C ASN A 66 -38.82 5.75 3.04
N GLY A 67 -38.40 4.48 2.87
CA GLY A 67 -38.12 3.87 1.58
C GLY A 67 -36.67 4.07 1.07
N GLU A 68 -35.85 4.90 1.72
CA GLU A 68 -34.46 5.12 1.33
C GLU A 68 -33.58 3.90 1.65
N THR A 69 -32.62 3.63 0.77
CA THR A 69 -31.60 2.62 1.03
C THR A 69 -30.61 3.08 2.09
N THR A 70 -30.15 2.14 2.92
CA THR A 70 -29.02 2.38 3.82
C THR A 70 -27.70 2.25 3.07
N TYR A 71 -26.61 2.73 3.67
CA TYR A 71 -25.26 2.48 3.15
C TYR A 71 -24.97 0.99 3.01
N PHE A 72 -25.48 0.16 3.93
CA PHE A 72 -25.28 -1.28 3.89
C PHE A 72 -25.89 -1.93 2.64
N MET A 73 -27.11 -1.53 2.26
CA MET A 73 -27.74 -1.98 1.00
C MET A 73 -26.92 -1.54 -0.21
N SER A 74 -26.45 -0.30 -0.19
CA SER A 74 -25.63 0.29 -1.26
C SER A 74 -24.31 -0.44 -1.43
N ASP A 75 -23.66 -0.78 -0.33
CA ASP A 75 -22.40 -1.53 -0.32
C ASP A 75 -22.57 -2.96 -0.85
N ILE A 76 -23.64 -3.64 -0.47
CA ILE A 76 -23.93 -4.99 -1.00
C ILE A 76 -24.09 -4.93 -2.52
N ILE A 77 -24.89 -3.98 -3.04
CA ILE A 77 -25.09 -3.80 -4.49
C ILE A 77 -23.75 -3.49 -5.19
N TYR A 78 -22.98 -2.58 -4.64
CA TYR A 78 -21.68 -2.20 -5.21
C TYR A 78 -20.72 -3.39 -5.29
N HIS A 79 -20.62 -4.17 -4.21
CA HIS A 79 -19.73 -5.34 -4.17
C HIS A 79 -20.25 -6.50 -5.04
N GLN A 80 -21.56 -6.68 -5.12
CA GLN A 80 -22.12 -7.64 -6.07
C GLN A 80 -21.68 -7.30 -7.51
N LYS A 81 -21.71 -6.02 -7.90
CA LYS A 81 -21.19 -5.57 -9.20
C LYS A 81 -19.68 -5.68 -9.36
N LYS A 82 -18.91 -5.64 -8.26
CA LYS A 82 -17.48 -5.99 -8.30
C LYS A 82 -17.27 -7.47 -8.58
N ILE A 83 -18.04 -8.34 -7.92
CA ILE A 83 -18.00 -9.80 -8.11
C ILE A 83 -18.38 -10.17 -9.54
N ASP A 84 -19.40 -9.54 -10.11
CA ASP A 84 -19.86 -9.74 -11.50
C ASP A 84 -18.74 -9.46 -12.54
N ARG A 85 -17.68 -8.75 -12.18
CA ARG A 85 -16.52 -8.48 -13.04
C ARG A 85 -15.56 -9.67 -13.13
N LYS A 86 -15.77 -10.72 -12.32
CA LYS A 86 -15.02 -11.98 -12.35
C LYS A 86 -13.51 -11.85 -12.09
N PHE A 87 -13.10 -10.96 -11.18
CA PHE A 87 -11.74 -10.95 -10.68
C PHE A 87 -11.56 -12.00 -9.59
N ASP A 88 -10.41 -12.68 -9.57
CA ASP A 88 -10.07 -13.71 -8.57
C ASP A 88 -9.86 -13.10 -7.18
N THR A 89 -9.40 -11.84 -7.13
CA THR A 89 -9.17 -11.12 -5.87
C THR A 89 -9.80 -9.74 -5.90
N LEU A 90 -10.63 -9.47 -4.90
CA LEU A 90 -11.26 -8.18 -4.65
C LEU A 90 -10.66 -7.58 -3.39
N ILE A 91 -10.09 -6.38 -3.51
CA ILE A 91 -9.44 -5.69 -2.40
C ILE A 91 -10.18 -4.39 -2.10
N ASN A 92 -10.52 -4.20 -0.82
CA ASN A 92 -10.97 -2.92 -0.29
C ASN A 92 -9.91 -2.34 0.64
N ILE A 93 -9.69 -1.03 0.56
CA ILE A 93 -8.83 -0.29 1.48
C ILE A 93 -9.73 0.68 2.24
N TRP A 94 -9.85 0.49 3.56
CA TRP A 94 -10.74 1.28 4.43
C TRP A 94 -9.98 1.90 5.58
N GLY A 95 -10.49 3.01 6.11
CA GLY A 95 -10.02 3.56 7.37
C GLY A 95 -10.33 2.61 8.55
N VAL A 96 -9.51 2.63 9.59
CA VAL A 96 -9.67 1.80 10.78
C VAL A 96 -11.00 2.03 11.53
N ASP A 97 -11.60 3.20 11.35
CA ASP A 97 -12.94 3.56 11.84
C ASP A 97 -14.06 2.65 11.28
N HIS A 98 -13.83 2.00 10.15
CA HIS A 98 -14.73 1.00 9.57
C HIS A 98 -14.47 -0.45 10.03
N SER A 99 -13.61 -0.67 11.02
CA SER A 99 -13.22 -2.04 11.47
C SER A 99 -14.43 -2.91 11.87
N GLY A 100 -15.40 -2.35 12.60
CA GLY A 100 -16.64 -3.05 12.99
C GLY A 100 -17.58 -3.40 11.82
N TYR A 101 -17.35 -2.81 10.65
CA TYR A 101 -18.16 -3.04 9.46
C TYR A 101 -17.61 -4.19 8.58
N VAL A 102 -16.33 -4.55 8.76
CA VAL A 102 -15.64 -5.56 7.93
C VAL A 102 -16.37 -6.91 7.92
N MET A 103 -16.62 -7.47 9.10
CA MET A 103 -17.28 -8.77 9.21
C MET A 103 -18.71 -8.75 8.68
N ARG A 104 -19.43 -7.66 8.94
CA ARG A 104 -20.80 -7.47 8.47
C ARG A 104 -20.88 -7.58 6.94
N LEU A 105 -20.02 -6.84 6.22
CA LEU A 105 -20.03 -6.90 4.76
C LEU A 105 -19.53 -8.25 4.22
N LYS A 106 -18.45 -8.81 4.79
CA LYS A 106 -17.95 -10.15 4.41
C LYS A 106 -19.03 -11.23 4.55
N ASN A 107 -19.76 -11.22 5.64
CA ASN A 107 -20.81 -12.20 5.93
C ASN A 107 -22.01 -12.03 5.01
N ALA A 108 -22.43 -10.79 4.74
CA ALA A 108 -23.52 -10.52 3.80
C ALA A 108 -23.18 -11.00 2.38
N LEU A 109 -21.99 -10.70 1.88
CA LEU A 109 -21.54 -11.14 0.57
C LEU A 109 -21.41 -12.66 0.48
N SER A 110 -20.98 -13.31 1.57
CA SER A 110 -20.91 -14.79 1.66
C SER A 110 -22.27 -15.44 1.65
N ALA A 111 -23.25 -14.84 2.33
CA ALA A 111 -24.63 -15.35 2.36
C ALA A 111 -25.31 -15.28 0.98
N ILE A 112 -25.01 -14.22 0.23
CA ILE A 112 -25.56 -14.00 -1.12
C ILE A 112 -24.85 -14.87 -2.16
N ASN A 113 -23.53 -15.02 -2.06
CA ASN A 113 -22.69 -15.74 -3.03
C ASN A 113 -22.17 -17.05 -2.45
N LYS A 114 -23.03 -18.07 -2.35
CA LYS A 114 -22.70 -19.40 -1.78
C LYS A 114 -21.55 -20.12 -2.53
N LYS A 115 -21.44 -19.92 -3.84
CA LYS A 115 -20.35 -20.45 -4.68
C LYS A 115 -19.28 -19.36 -4.85
N LYS A 116 -18.32 -19.29 -3.92
CA LYS A 116 -17.22 -18.32 -3.98
C LYS A 116 -16.14 -18.77 -4.96
N ASN A 117 -15.98 -18.05 -6.05
CA ASN A 117 -14.84 -18.19 -6.96
C ASN A 117 -13.91 -16.96 -6.86
N TYR A 118 -13.83 -16.32 -5.69
CA TYR A 118 -13.00 -15.13 -5.48
C TYR A 118 -12.56 -15.01 -4.03
N THR A 119 -11.43 -14.36 -3.83
CA THR A 119 -10.96 -13.93 -2.51
C THR A 119 -11.39 -12.48 -2.27
N PHE A 120 -11.96 -12.19 -1.09
CA PHE A 120 -12.34 -10.84 -0.71
C PHE A 120 -11.54 -10.37 0.50
N GLU A 121 -10.62 -9.44 0.25
CA GLU A 121 -9.72 -8.87 1.24
C GLU A 121 -10.10 -7.44 1.59
N ILE A 122 -10.06 -7.12 2.88
CA ILE A 122 -10.24 -5.76 3.39
C ILE A 122 -8.99 -5.40 4.20
N LYS A 123 -8.27 -4.39 3.73
CA LYS A 123 -7.11 -3.83 4.43
C LYS A 123 -7.54 -2.55 5.15
N LEU A 124 -7.38 -2.55 6.47
CA LEU A 124 -7.64 -1.37 7.28
C LEU A 124 -6.39 -0.50 7.35
N THR A 125 -6.58 0.80 7.14
CA THR A 125 -5.51 1.79 7.22
C THR A 125 -5.69 2.68 8.43
N ALA A 126 -4.62 2.87 9.20
CA ALA A 126 -4.60 3.81 10.30
C ALA A 126 -4.65 5.27 9.80
N LEU A 127 -4.92 6.18 10.72
CA LEU A 127 -4.96 7.61 10.42
C LEU A 127 -3.55 8.15 10.15
N VAL A 128 -3.48 9.14 9.26
CA VAL A 128 -2.29 9.95 9.02
C VAL A 128 -2.43 11.26 9.77
N ASN A 129 -1.48 11.56 10.65
CA ASN A 129 -1.36 12.84 11.31
C ASN A 129 -0.48 13.75 10.46
N LEU A 130 -1.01 14.87 10.00
CA LEU A 130 -0.19 15.88 9.34
C LEU A 130 0.50 16.74 10.39
N MET A 131 1.82 16.89 10.27
CA MET A 131 2.64 17.65 11.20
C MET A 131 3.44 18.74 10.49
N GLU A 132 3.73 19.80 11.18
CA GLU A 132 4.64 20.84 10.78
C GLU A 132 5.45 21.29 11.99
N ASN A 133 6.77 21.27 11.89
CA ASN A 133 7.70 21.56 12.98
C ASN A 133 7.40 20.75 14.27
N ASN A 134 7.20 19.45 14.13
CA ASN A 134 6.86 18.50 15.21
C ASN A 134 5.54 18.80 15.96
N LYS A 135 4.65 19.61 15.39
CA LYS A 135 3.33 19.88 15.93
C LYS A 135 2.24 19.39 14.99
N THR A 136 1.26 18.68 15.55
CA THR A 136 0.11 18.21 14.75
C THR A 136 -0.72 19.39 14.26
N ILE A 137 -0.97 19.44 12.96
CA ILE A 137 -1.87 20.42 12.35
C ILE A 137 -3.29 19.98 12.62
N LYS A 138 -4.01 20.76 13.45
CA LYS A 138 -5.42 20.51 13.73
C LYS A 138 -6.26 20.90 12.51
N MET A 139 -6.91 19.94 11.88
CA MET A 139 -7.81 20.17 10.77
C MET A 139 -9.26 20.15 11.25
N SER A 140 -10.02 21.16 10.86
CA SER A 140 -11.44 21.23 11.17
C SER A 140 -12.24 21.72 9.95
N LYS A 141 -13.15 20.88 9.48
CA LYS A 141 -14.10 21.27 8.40
C LYS A 141 -15.00 22.44 8.80
N ARG A 142 -15.31 22.57 10.11
CA ARG A 142 -16.19 23.63 10.63
C ARG A 142 -15.49 24.99 10.68
N SER A 143 -14.17 25.03 10.89
CA SER A 143 -13.39 26.27 10.92
C SER A 143 -12.80 26.65 9.56
N GLY A 144 -13.06 25.85 8.51
CA GLY A 144 -12.49 26.07 7.17
C GLY A 144 -10.98 25.82 7.07
N SER A 145 -10.35 25.39 8.17
CA SER A 145 -8.91 25.11 8.22
C SER A 145 -8.66 23.62 7.96
N TYR A 146 -8.57 23.24 6.69
CA TYR A 146 -8.15 21.89 6.32
C TYR A 146 -7.13 21.95 5.16
N ILE A 147 -6.14 21.09 5.25
CA ILE A 147 -5.13 20.92 4.19
C ILE A 147 -5.59 19.75 3.33
N THR A 148 -5.73 19.97 2.04
CA THR A 148 -6.11 18.91 1.10
C THR A 148 -4.91 18.06 0.72
N LEU A 149 -5.16 16.86 0.20
CA LEU A 149 -4.10 16.02 -0.37
C LEU A 149 -3.37 16.74 -1.53
N ARG A 150 -4.07 17.59 -2.26
CA ARG A 150 -3.50 18.40 -3.33
C ARG A 150 -2.50 19.41 -2.77
N ASP A 151 -2.83 20.12 -1.70
CA ASP A 151 -1.94 21.08 -1.07
C ASP A 151 -0.65 20.40 -0.57
N VAL A 152 -0.77 19.19 0.00
CA VAL A 152 0.40 18.39 0.39
C VAL A 152 1.22 17.98 -0.83
N LEU A 153 0.57 17.49 -1.89
CA LEU A 153 1.24 17.07 -3.12
C LEU A 153 2.00 18.22 -3.79
N GLU A 154 1.43 19.41 -3.82
CA GLU A 154 2.07 20.62 -4.37
C GLU A 154 3.28 21.04 -3.54
N LYS A 155 3.23 20.84 -2.21
CA LYS A 155 4.35 21.17 -1.32
C LYS A 155 5.50 20.17 -1.37
N VAL A 156 5.22 18.87 -1.31
CA VAL A 156 6.26 17.84 -1.12
C VAL A 156 6.57 17.02 -2.37
N GLY A 157 5.72 17.09 -3.39
CA GLY A 157 5.84 16.28 -4.60
C GLY A 157 5.27 14.86 -4.45
N SER A 158 5.14 14.16 -5.58
CA SER A 158 4.51 12.83 -5.64
C SER A 158 5.34 11.73 -4.99
N ASP A 159 6.64 11.70 -5.27
CA ASP A 159 7.51 10.59 -4.85
C ASP A 159 7.66 10.52 -3.31
N PRO A 160 7.98 11.62 -2.60
CA PRO A 160 8.04 11.60 -1.14
C PRO A 160 6.71 11.28 -0.50
N LEU A 161 5.61 11.90 -0.97
CA LEU A 161 4.28 11.65 -0.44
C LEU A 161 3.92 10.16 -0.56
N ARG A 162 4.04 9.61 -1.76
CA ARG A 162 3.69 8.22 -2.03
C ARG A 162 4.53 7.24 -1.23
N TYR A 163 5.84 7.42 -1.22
CA TYR A 163 6.75 6.55 -0.46
C TYR A 163 6.43 6.57 1.04
N MET A 164 6.25 7.75 1.63
CA MET A 164 5.94 7.87 3.06
C MET A 164 4.62 7.17 3.42
N MET A 165 3.60 7.26 2.55
CA MET A 165 2.31 6.58 2.77
C MET A 165 2.43 5.06 2.72
N ILE A 166 3.31 4.50 1.86
CA ILE A 166 3.44 3.05 1.68
C ILE A 166 4.62 2.43 2.44
N SER A 167 5.48 3.22 3.06
CA SER A 167 6.68 2.72 3.78
C SER A 167 6.38 2.08 5.13
N ARG A 168 5.16 2.24 5.63
CA ARG A 168 4.70 1.66 6.90
C ARG A 168 3.58 0.65 6.68
N SER A 169 3.46 -0.29 7.61
CA SER A 169 2.33 -1.21 7.65
C SER A 169 1.02 -0.40 7.75
N PRO A 170 -0.05 -0.79 7.01
CA PRO A 170 -1.32 -0.06 6.99
C PRO A 170 -1.96 0.18 8.35
N ASP A 171 -1.77 -0.72 9.30
CA ASP A 171 -2.30 -0.66 10.67
C ASP A 171 -1.59 0.35 11.57
N LYS A 172 -0.43 0.88 11.16
CA LYS A 172 0.35 1.83 11.94
C LYS A 172 0.04 3.27 11.55
N LYS A 173 -0.18 4.12 12.56
CA LYS A 173 -0.31 5.56 12.36
C LYS A 173 0.94 6.15 11.72
N ILE A 174 0.74 7.12 10.85
CA ILE A 174 1.81 7.86 10.20
C ILE A 174 1.77 9.31 10.71
N ASP A 175 2.87 9.76 11.28
CA ASP A 175 3.13 11.16 11.53
C ASP A 175 3.90 11.71 10.34
N PHE A 176 3.18 12.45 9.49
CA PHE A 176 3.70 13.00 8.25
C PHE A 176 4.14 14.44 8.49
N ASP A 177 5.43 14.64 8.76
CA ASP A 177 6.01 15.97 8.94
C ASP A 177 6.46 16.54 7.59
N LEU A 178 5.81 17.66 7.20
CA LEU A 178 6.05 18.34 5.91
C LEU A 178 7.50 18.77 5.74
N LYS A 179 8.17 19.18 6.82
CA LYS A 179 9.54 19.64 6.78
C LYS A 179 10.51 18.49 6.55
N THR A 180 10.40 17.45 7.37
CA THR A 180 11.29 16.26 7.30
C THR A 180 11.22 15.58 5.93
N VAL A 181 10.03 15.55 5.32
CA VAL A 181 9.81 14.93 4.00
C VAL A 181 10.50 15.71 2.87
N LEU A 182 10.72 17.01 3.04
CA LEU A 182 11.40 17.87 2.06
C LEU A 182 12.93 17.88 2.22
N GLU A 183 13.46 17.46 3.34
CA GLU A 183 14.89 17.49 3.61
C GLU A 183 15.64 16.50 2.71
N LYS A 184 16.71 16.99 2.06
CA LYS A 184 17.60 16.18 1.22
C LYS A 184 18.75 15.58 2.05
N THR A 185 18.40 14.91 3.14
CA THR A 185 19.35 14.31 4.08
C THR A 185 19.24 12.78 4.05
N LYS A 186 20.21 12.12 4.70
CA LYS A 186 20.18 10.66 4.90
C LYS A 186 18.98 10.19 5.74
N ASP A 187 18.37 11.10 6.49
CA ASP A 187 17.22 10.82 7.35
C ASP A 187 15.90 10.81 6.54
N ASN A 188 15.93 11.33 5.30
CA ASN A 188 14.82 11.18 4.36
C ASN A 188 15.01 9.90 3.53
N PRO A 189 14.23 8.83 3.79
CA PRO A 189 14.44 7.54 3.15
C PRO A 189 14.23 7.57 1.62
N VAL A 190 13.34 8.43 1.12
CA VAL A 190 13.12 8.59 -0.32
C VAL A 190 14.36 9.13 -1.00
N PHE A 191 14.87 10.24 -0.48
CA PHE A 191 16.08 10.87 -0.98
C PHE A 191 17.27 9.89 -0.90
N TYR A 192 17.37 9.15 0.20
CA TYR A 192 18.46 8.20 0.42
C TYR A 192 18.47 7.07 -0.62
N ILE A 193 17.32 6.53 -0.99
CA ILE A 193 17.18 5.50 -2.03
C ILE A 193 17.47 6.10 -3.42
N GLN A 194 16.91 7.27 -3.73
CA GLN A 194 17.14 7.94 -5.01
C GLN A 194 18.62 8.30 -5.17
N TYR A 195 19.26 8.72 -4.09
CA TYR A 195 20.70 9.03 -4.09
C TYR A 195 21.56 7.78 -4.31
N ALA A 196 21.20 6.64 -3.72
CA ALA A 196 21.85 5.35 -4.01
C ALA A 196 21.76 4.98 -5.49
N TYR A 197 20.57 5.10 -6.08
CA TYR A 197 20.38 4.88 -7.52
C TYR A 197 21.23 5.82 -8.38
N ALA A 198 21.20 7.12 -8.10
CA ALA A 198 22.00 8.11 -8.82
C ALA A 198 23.51 7.82 -8.72
N ARG A 199 23.97 7.42 -7.53
CA ARG A 199 25.35 7.01 -7.29
C ARG A 199 25.75 5.78 -8.11
N CYS A 200 24.94 4.75 -8.12
CA CYS A 200 25.16 3.58 -8.99
C CYS A 200 25.32 3.98 -10.45
N ARG A 201 24.42 4.84 -10.95
CA ARG A 201 24.48 5.36 -12.33
C ARG A 201 25.77 6.14 -12.61
N SER A 202 26.18 6.97 -11.65
CA SER A 202 27.44 7.74 -11.77
C SER A 202 28.67 6.83 -11.81
N ILE A 203 28.75 5.82 -10.93
CA ILE A 203 29.83 4.85 -10.89
C ILE A 203 29.94 4.13 -12.24
N LEU A 204 28.84 3.61 -12.76
CA LEU A 204 28.82 2.89 -14.03
C LEU A 204 29.26 3.79 -15.21
N ARG A 205 28.82 5.03 -15.25
CA ARG A 205 29.23 5.99 -16.29
C ARG A 205 30.73 6.33 -16.17
N LEU A 206 31.23 6.58 -14.96
CA LEU A 206 32.64 6.87 -14.73
C LEU A 206 33.54 5.70 -15.09
N SER A 207 33.11 4.47 -14.79
CA SER A 207 33.87 3.27 -15.16
C SER A 207 33.89 3.03 -16.68
N GLU A 208 32.83 3.30 -17.43
CA GLU A 208 32.84 3.23 -18.89
C GLU A 208 33.84 4.23 -19.51
N ASN A 209 33.92 5.45 -18.96
CA ASN A 209 34.89 6.45 -19.36
C ASN A 209 36.33 6.02 -19.01
N PHE A 210 36.54 5.45 -17.83
CA PHE A 210 37.83 4.96 -17.35
C PHE A 210 38.36 3.83 -18.24
N PHE A 211 37.54 2.80 -18.50
CA PHE A 211 37.90 1.69 -19.38
C PHE A 211 37.78 1.99 -20.88
N LYS A 212 37.35 3.17 -21.25
CA LYS A 212 37.16 3.65 -22.65
C LYS A 212 36.33 2.67 -23.51
N ARG A 213 35.37 1.98 -22.88
CA ARG A 213 34.46 1.02 -23.55
C ARG A 213 33.15 0.90 -22.81
N LYS A 214 32.10 0.47 -23.51
CA LYS A 214 30.86 0.01 -22.87
C LYS A 214 31.13 -1.27 -22.09
N LEU A 215 30.59 -1.35 -20.88
CA LEU A 215 30.77 -2.49 -20.02
C LEU A 215 29.66 -3.53 -20.24
N SER A 216 30.05 -4.80 -20.28
CA SER A 216 29.13 -5.94 -20.28
C SER A 216 29.42 -6.81 -19.08
N PHE A 217 28.38 -7.25 -18.39
CA PHE A 217 28.48 -7.97 -17.12
C PHE A 217 28.04 -9.43 -17.21
N ASN A 218 27.81 -9.96 -18.42
CA ASN A 218 27.28 -11.33 -18.61
C ASN A 218 28.25 -12.42 -18.13
N ASN A 219 29.56 -12.15 -18.12
CA ASN A 219 30.60 -13.11 -17.78
C ASN A 219 31.46 -12.66 -16.56
N SER A 220 30.89 -11.87 -15.66
CA SER A 220 31.64 -11.41 -14.48
C SER A 220 31.84 -12.57 -13.49
N ASN A 221 33.07 -12.77 -13.03
CA ASN A 221 33.39 -13.76 -12.03
C ASN A 221 33.07 -13.25 -10.62
N LEU A 222 31.93 -13.64 -10.08
CA LEU A 222 31.48 -13.21 -8.74
C LEU A 222 32.29 -13.80 -7.59
N ASP A 223 33.08 -14.89 -7.84
CA ASP A 223 33.93 -15.52 -6.82
C ASP A 223 35.06 -14.59 -6.34
N LYS A 224 35.34 -13.53 -7.08
CA LYS A 224 36.30 -12.49 -6.66
C LYS A 224 35.77 -11.57 -5.56
N LEU A 225 34.45 -11.54 -5.33
CA LEU A 225 33.82 -10.73 -4.29
C LEU A 225 34.01 -11.38 -2.91
N LYS A 226 35.00 -10.93 -2.16
CA LYS A 226 35.41 -11.53 -0.87
C LYS A 226 35.01 -10.70 0.34
N LEU A 227 34.77 -9.40 0.18
CA LEU A 227 34.41 -8.52 1.29
C LEU A 227 33.08 -8.92 1.91
N LYS A 228 32.96 -8.73 3.22
CA LYS A 228 31.72 -8.98 3.96
C LYS A 228 30.55 -8.19 3.39
N GLU A 229 30.79 -6.94 3.05
CA GLU A 229 29.81 -6.01 2.50
C GLU A 229 29.33 -6.44 1.11
N GLU A 230 30.23 -6.99 0.28
CA GLU A 230 29.89 -7.55 -1.04
C GLU A 230 28.98 -8.77 -0.89
N LYS A 231 29.26 -9.65 0.06
CA LYS A 231 28.43 -10.83 0.35
C LYS A 231 27.06 -10.45 0.88
N ILE A 232 26.98 -9.44 1.77
CA ILE A 232 25.71 -8.92 2.28
C ILE A 232 24.87 -8.39 1.11
N LEU A 233 25.46 -7.62 0.20
CA LEU A 233 24.77 -7.10 -0.97
C LEU A 233 24.28 -8.21 -1.90
N LEU A 234 25.11 -9.25 -2.16
CA LEU A 234 24.69 -10.40 -2.95
C LEU A 234 23.47 -11.13 -2.35
N ILE A 235 23.47 -11.36 -1.03
CA ILE A 235 22.34 -11.97 -0.32
C ILE A 235 21.08 -11.10 -0.46
N HIS A 236 21.22 -9.78 -0.32
CA HIS A 236 20.12 -8.85 -0.55
C HIS A 236 19.56 -8.98 -1.97
N LEU A 237 20.41 -8.96 -2.99
CA LEU A 237 19.99 -9.09 -4.38
C LEU A 237 19.25 -10.42 -4.65
N CYS A 238 19.78 -11.53 -4.12
CA CYS A 238 19.15 -12.86 -4.23
C CYS A 238 17.76 -12.91 -3.57
N ASN A 239 17.54 -12.13 -2.53
CA ASN A 239 16.25 -12.12 -1.80
C ASN A 239 15.16 -11.24 -2.47
N PHE A 240 15.50 -10.43 -3.46
CA PHE A 240 14.54 -9.51 -4.10
C PHE A 240 13.27 -10.20 -4.64
N PRO A 241 13.36 -11.36 -5.35
CA PRO A 241 12.16 -12.05 -5.82
C PRO A 241 11.21 -12.45 -4.68
N ASN A 242 11.77 -12.93 -3.56
CA ASN A 242 10.97 -13.31 -2.38
C ASN A 242 10.27 -12.10 -1.75
N ILE A 243 10.94 -10.94 -1.69
CA ILE A 243 10.33 -9.70 -1.19
C ILE A 243 9.16 -9.28 -2.07
N ILE A 244 9.31 -9.33 -3.40
CA ILE A 244 8.21 -9.01 -4.32
C ILE A 244 7.04 -9.96 -4.12
N MET A 245 7.29 -11.27 -4.10
CA MET A 245 6.25 -12.27 -3.92
C MET A 245 5.51 -12.09 -2.59
N ASN A 246 6.24 -11.96 -1.48
CA ASN A 246 5.65 -11.76 -0.16
C ASN A 246 4.87 -10.46 -0.05
N SER A 247 5.38 -9.37 -0.66
CA SER A 247 4.66 -8.09 -0.70
C SER A 247 3.35 -8.19 -1.46
N ALA A 248 3.33 -8.91 -2.57
CA ALA A 248 2.14 -9.10 -3.40
C ALA A 248 1.11 -10.01 -2.73
N VAL A 249 1.52 -11.19 -2.26
CA VAL A 249 0.61 -12.18 -1.65
C VAL A 249 -0.05 -11.65 -0.38
N ASN A 250 0.70 -10.91 0.44
CA ASN A 250 0.19 -10.38 1.71
C ASN A 250 -0.40 -8.97 1.60
N PHE A 251 -0.32 -8.34 0.41
CA PHE A 251 -0.70 -6.92 0.20
C PHE A 251 0.06 -5.96 1.13
N GLU A 252 1.39 -6.14 1.22
CA GLU A 252 2.27 -5.42 2.13
C GLU A 252 3.38 -4.66 1.37
N PRO A 253 3.06 -3.59 0.62
CA PRO A 253 4.03 -2.84 -0.18
C PRO A 253 5.14 -2.21 0.67
N HIS A 254 4.92 -2.00 1.97
CA HIS A 254 5.92 -1.48 2.89
C HIS A 254 7.16 -2.40 2.99
N LYS A 255 7.02 -3.70 2.80
CA LYS A 255 8.17 -4.64 2.78
C LYS A 255 9.14 -4.32 1.64
N LEU A 256 8.61 -3.96 0.46
CA LEU A 256 9.44 -3.53 -0.66
C LEU A 256 10.11 -2.18 -0.37
N ALA A 257 9.37 -1.21 0.18
CA ALA A 257 9.93 0.09 0.52
C ALA A 257 11.09 -0.02 1.53
N ASN A 258 10.92 -0.81 2.59
CA ASN A 258 11.95 -1.06 3.59
C ASN A 258 13.16 -1.81 3.00
N TYR A 259 12.90 -2.81 2.15
CA TYR A 259 13.97 -3.53 1.45
C TYR A 259 14.86 -2.60 0.61
N LEU A 260 14.26 -1.67 -0.14
CA LEU A 260 15.01 -0.70 -0.95
C LEU A 260 15.85 0.25 -0.08
N TYR A 261 15.30 0.64 1.06
CA TYR A 261 16.05 1.45 2.02
C TYR A 261 17.27 0.70 2.59
N ASP A 262 17.08 -0.55 3.01
CA ASP A 262 18.16 -1.38 3.57
C ASP A 262 19.22 -1.71 2.50
N LEU A 263 18.82 -2.01 1.27
CA LEU A 263 19.74 -2.18 0.14
C LEU A 263 20.56 -0.92 -0.10
N SER A 264 19.93 0.25 -0.06
CA SER A 264 20.61 1.53 -0.22
C SER A 264 21.59 1.82 0.90
N LYS A 265 21.23 1.50 2.15
CA LYS A 265 22.09 1.63 3.33
C LYS A 265 23.35 0.78 3.19
N ASN A 266 23.18 -0.49 2.83
CA ASN A 266 24.32 -1.42 2.64
C ASN A 266 25.20 -1.00 1.46
N PHE A 267 24.60 -0.52 0.38
CA PHE A 267 25.34 0.00 -0.77
C PHE A 267 26.16 1.26 -0.41
N HIS A 268 25.59 2.21 0.32
CA HIS A 268 26.34 3.40 0.75
C HIS A 268 27.48 3.06 1.70
N ALA A 269 27.29 2.11 2.60
CA ALA A 269 28.35 1.61 3.48
C ALA A 269 29.48 0.97 2.66
N TYR A 270 29.15 0.09 1.72
CA TYR A 270 30.09 -0.54 0.82
C TYR A 270 30.89 0.47 -0.01
N TRP A 271 30.19 1.43 -0.64
CA TRP A 271 30.86 2.48 -1.40
C TRP A 271 31.80 3.32 -0.53
N GLY A 272 31.44 3.56 0.73
CA GLY A 272 32.25 4.32 1.69
C GLY A 272 33.61 3.68 2.00
N LEU A 273 33.73 2.36 1.89
CA LEU A 273 35.00 1.65 2.12
C LEU A 273 36.09 2.11 1.15
N GLY A 274 35.75 2.32 -0.13
CA GLY A 274 36.70 2.79 -1.13
C GLY A 274 37.24 4.21 -0.92
N ASN A 275 36.61 5.00 -0.03
CA ASN A 275 37.12 6.30 0.37
C ASN A 275 38.18 6.20 1.48
N GLN A 276 38.23 5.06 2.19
CA GLN A 276 39.15 4.81 3.31
C GLN A 276 40.34 3.93 2.90
N ASP A 277 40.11 3.08 1.90
CA ASP A 277 41.03 2.05 1.48
C ASP A 277 40.98 1.89 -0.04
N GLU A 278 42.09 2.12 -0.73
CA GLU A 278 42.17 2.07 -2.20
C GLU A 278 41.88 0.68 -2.76
N ASP A 279 42.27 -0.36 -2.07
CA ASP A 279 42.02 -1.76 -2.48
C ASP A 279 40.53 -2.11 -2.43
N LYS A 280 39.73 -1.33 -1.71
CA LYS A 280 38.29 -1.47 -1.62
C LYS A 280 37.51 -0.57 -2.60
N LYS A 281 38.21 0.20 -3.43
CA LYS A 281 37.56 0.96 -4.51
C LYS A 281 36.80 0.00 -5.44
N ILE A 282 35.66 0.48 -5.97
CA ILE A 282 34.82 -0.34 -6.86
C ILE A 282 35.55 -0.71 -8.15
N PHE A 283 36.41 0.16 -8.64
CA PHE A 283 37.30 -0.13 -9.78
C PHE A 283 38.64 0.59 -9.67
N ASN A 284 39.69 -0.06 -10.15
CA ASN A 284 41.03 0.46 -10.29
C ASN A 284 41.75 -0.20 -11.49
N GLU A 285 42.91 0.31 -11.86
CA GLU A 285 43.68 -0.15 -13.02
C GLU A 285 44.39 -1.50 -12.77
N ASN A 286 44.78 -1.75 -11.52
CA ASN A 286 45.65 -2.87 -11.17
C ASN A 286 44.89 -4.19 -11.07
N GLU A 287 43.57 -4.17 -10.84
CA GLU A 287 42.73 -5.34 -10.64
C GLU A 287 41.47 -5.31 -11.50
N ILE A 288 41.67 -5.43 -12.83
CA ILE A 288 40.58 -5.30 -13.82
C ILE A 288 39.47 -6.32 -13.55
N ASP A 289 39.80 -7.59 -13.30
CA ASP A 289 38.81 -8.64 -13.08
C ASP A 289 37.97 -8.40 -11.81
N LEU A 290 38.61 -7.99 -10.72
CA LEU A 290 37.91 -7.63 -9.48
C LEU A 290 37.04 -6.40 -9.70
N SER A 291 37.55 -5.39 -10.41
CA SER A 291 36.81 -4.22 -10.82
C SER A 291 35.56 -4.58 -11.62
N MET A 292 35.66 -5.48 -12.59
CA MET A 292 34.51 -5.95 -13.37
C MET A 292 33.49 -6.68 -12.51
N SER A 293 33.93 -7.50 -11.55
CA SER A 293 33.04 -8.19 -10.61
C SER A 293 32.29 -7.22 -9.70
N ARG A 294 32.99 -6.22 -9.15
CA ARG A 294 32.39 -5.14 -8.32
C ARG A 294 31.42 -4.26 -9.12
N LEU A 295 31.76 -3.92 -10.36
CA LEU A 295 30.90 -3.17 -11.25
C LEU A 295 29.63 -3.96 -11.64
N SER A 296 29.75 -5.29 -11.83
CA SER A 296 28.58 -6.16 -12.03
C SER A 296 27.64 -6.15 -10.82
N LEU A 297 28.18 -6.16 -9.60
CA LEU A 297 27.40 -6.01 -8.37
C LEU A 297 26.68 -4.66 -8.35
N VAL A 298 27.37 -3.55 -8.63
CA VAL A 298 26.77 -2.20 -8.70
C VAL A 298 25.68 -2.12 -9.77
N PHE A 299 25.90 -2.72 -10.93
CA PHE A 299 24.90 -2.78 -12.01
C PHE A 299 23.63 -3.52 -11.57
N SER A 300 23.80 -4.64 -10.87
CA SER A 300 22.66 -5.42 -10.34
C SER A 300 21.88 -4.63 -9.28
N ILE A 301 22.58 -3.94 -8.36
CA ILE A 301 21.97 -3.03 -7.37
C ILE A 301 21.18 -1.92 -8.09
N CYS A 302 21.80 -1.29 -9.09
CA CYS A 302 21.16 -0.24 -9.89
C CYS A 302 19.84 -0.71 -10.54
N LYS A 303 19.85 -1.91 -11.12
CA LYS A 303 18.64 -2.52 -11.72
C LYS A 303 17.53 -2.75 -10.69
N ILE A 304 17.89 -3.32 -9.52
CA ILE A 304 16.91 -3.59 -8.48
C ILE A 304 16.34 -2.31 -7.88
N LEU A 305 17.18 -1.30 -7.59
CA LEU A 305 16.71 -0.01 -7.10
C LEU A 305 15.74 0.63 -8.10
N LYS A 306 16.10 0.64 -9.41
CA LYS A 306 15.20 1.15 -10.44
C LYS A 306 13.88 0.39 -10.48
N LYS A 307 13.94 -0.94 -10.54
CA LYS A 307 12.73 -1.78 -10.62
C LYS A 307 11.84 -1.63 -9.39
N GLY A 308 12.45 -1.59 -8.20
CA GLY A 308 11.72 -1.39 -6.95
C GLY A 308 11.05 -0.02 -6.88
N LEU A 309 11.75 1.06 -7.24
CA LEU A 309 11.18 2.40 -7.31
C LEU A 309 10.04 2.48 -8.34
N ASP A 310 10.17 1.83 -9.50
CA ASP A 310 9.12 1.79 -10.52
C ASP A 310 7.87 1.03 -10.05
N LEU A 311 8.01 0.01 -9.20
CA LEU A 311 6.89 -0.72 -8.60
C LEU A 311 6.17 0.07 -7.50
N LEU A 312 6.86 1.02 -6.87
CA LEU A 312 6.30 1.87 -5.81
C LEU A 312 5.66 3.16 -6.35
N LYS A 313 5.74 3.44 -7.65
CA LYS A 313 5.14 4.61 -8.31
C LYS A 313 3.62 4.58 -8.38
#